data_173769c9ca49546700e0daa567086c30
#
_entry.id   173769c9ca49546700e0daa567086c30
#
_cell.length_a   1.000
_cell.length_b   1.000
_cell.length_c   1.000
_cell.angle_alpha   90.00
_cell.angle_beta   90.00
_cell.angle_gamma   90.00
#
_symmetry.space_group_name_H-M   'P 1'
#
loop_
_entity.id
_entity.type
_entity.pdbx_description
1 polymer ?
#
loop_
_entity_poly.entity_id
_entity_poly.type
_entity_poly.pdbx_seq_one_letter_code
_entity_poly.pdbx_strand_id
1 'polypeptide(L)'
;LDDKEIESWIRLTRVLTHEIMNSVTPITSLSDTLLSLHQNVDEEIRGGLEVISSTGKSLIAFVESYRKFTHIPTPQPSLFYVNKFAERLTRLARHHNNYPNITIRIDVEPEDLIVYADENLITQVVLNLLKNAMQAIGHEQENGLILFKAYCDPNEAVILEVTNNGPIIPPEEAEHIFVPFF
;
A
#
# COMPACT_ATOMS: atom_id res chain seq x y z
N LEU A 1 -1.42 9.21 -21.92
CA LEU A 1 -2.81 9.42 -21.55
C LEU A 1 -2.99 10.88 -21.19
N ASP A 2 -3.97 11.55 -21.83
CA ASP A 2 -4.32 12.94 -21.54
C ASP A 2 -4.90 13.02 -20.11
N ASP A 3 -4.64 14.10 -19.37
CA ASP A 3 -5.12 14.29 -17.99
C ASP A 3 -6.65 14.12 -17.88
N LYS A 4 -7.39 14.51 -18.93
CA LYS A 4 -8.84 14.32 -19.03
C LYS A 4 -9.26 12.85 -19.15
N GLU A 5 -8.48 12.02 -19.83
CA GLU A 5 -8.73 10.58 -19.92
C GLU A 5 -8.51 9.92 -18.56
N ILE A 6 -7.44 10.30 -17.87
CA ILE A 6 -7.14 9.80 -16.52
C ILE A 6 -8.27 10.17 -15.55
N GLU A 7 -8.74 11.42 -15.58
CA GLU A 7 -9.82 11.89 -14.72
C GLU A 7 -11.15 11.16 -15.00
N SER A 8 -11.46 10.91 -16.28
CA SER A 8 -12.63 10.12 -16.69
C SER A 8 -12.54 8.67 -16.24
N TRP A 9 -11.36 8.05 -16.33
CA TRP A 9 -11.11 6.71 -15.84
C TRP A 9 -11.26 6.61 -14.32
N ILE A 10 -10.71 7.55 -13.57
CA ILE A 10 -10.84 7.62 -12.11
C ILE A 10 -12.33 7.74 -11.72
N ARG A 11 -13.08 8.60 -12.42
CA ARG A 11 -14.50 8.79 -12.15
C ARG A 11 -15.33 7.54 -12.44
N LEU A 12 -15.11 6.90 -13.60
CA LEU A 12 -15.78 5.65 -13.97
C LEU A 12 -15.50 4.54 -12.95
N THR A 13 -14.25 4.39 -12.58
CA THR A 13 -13.81 3.41 -11.58
C THR A 13 -14.48 3.63 -10.23
N ARG A 14 -14.62 4.89 -9.79
CA ARG A 14 -15.30 5.22 -8.53
C ARG A 14 -16.76 4.77 -8.55
N VAL A 15 -17.46 4.99 -9.66
CA VAL A 15 -18.86 4.55 -9.83
C VAL A 15 -18.96 3.04 -9.83
N LEU A 16 -18.14 2.35 -10.63
CA LEU A 16 -18.12 0.89 -10.70
C LEU A 16 -17.81 0.25 -9.34
N THR A 17 -16.83 0.79 -8.63
CA THR A 17 -16.44 0.34 -7.29
C THR A 17 -17.61 0.44 -6.32
N HIS A 18 -18.33 1.57 -6.33
CA HIS A 18 -19.49 1.80 -5.47
C HIS A 18 -20.63 0.81 -5.78
N GLU A 19 -20.92 0.58 -7.06
CA GLU A 19 -21.97 -0.35 -7.49
C GLU A 19 -21.62 -1.81 -7.16
N ILE A 20 -20.36 -2.21 -7.32
CA ILE A 20 -19.89 -3.55 -6.94
C ILE A 20 -20.04 -3.75 -5.43
N MET A 21 -19.58 -2.78 -4.62
CA MET A 21 -19.72 -2.87 -3.15
C MET A 21 -21.16 -2.96 -2.70
N ASN A 22 -22.04 -2.14 -3.30
CA ASN A 22 -23.49 -2.15 -3.00
C ASN A 22 -24.15 -3.47 -3.35
N SER A 23 -23.66 -4.18 -4.36
CA SER A 23 -24.23 -5.46 -4.81
C SER A 23 -23.65 -6.65 -4.03
N VAL A 24 -22.36 -6.65 -3.75
CA VAL A 24 -21.65 -7.81 -3.15
C VAL A 24 -21.77 -7.84 -1.63
N THR A 25 -21.73 -6.68 -0.96
CA THR A 25 -21.83 -6.61 0.51
C THR A 25 -23.11 -7.26 1.07
N PRO A 26 -24.31 -7.01 0.52
CA PRO A 26 -25.54 -7.68 1.00
C PRO A 26 -25.50 -9.19 0.78
N ILE A 27 -24.96 -9.67 -0.35
CA ILE A 27 -24.86 -11.10 -0.66
C ILE A 27 -23.95 -11.80 0.34
N THR A 28 -22.78 -11.23 0.62
CA THR A 28 -21.82 -11.76 1.60
C THR A 28 -22.41 -11.76 3.01
N SER A 29 -23.07 -10.67 3.41
CA SER A 29 -23.71 -10.54 4.70
C SER A 29 -24.86 -11.54 4.89
N LEU A 30 -25.66 -11.77 3.84
CA LEU A 30 -26.75 -12.77 3.87
C LEU A 30 -26.18 -14.19 3.99
N SER A 31 -25.13 -14.52 3.25
CA SER A 31 -24.47 -15.83 3.34
C SER A 31 -23.91 -16.07 4.74
N ASP A 32 -23.21 -15.11 5.34
CA ASP A 32 -22.71 -15.20 6.71
C ASP A 32 -23.84 -15.34 7.74
N THR A 33 -24.94 -14.63 7.54
CA THR A 33 -26.14 -14.73 8.40
C THR A 33 -26.77 -16.12 8.33
N LEU A 34 -26.95 -16.67 7.13
CA LEU A 34 -27.51 -18.00 6.94
C LEU A 34 -26.61 -19.08 7.56
N LEU A 35 -25.30 -18.97 7.42
CA LEU A 35 -24.31 -19.86 8.06
C LEU A 35 -24.37 -19.80 9.58
N SER A 36 -24.60 -18.60 10.15
CA SER A 36 -24.65 -18.40 11.60
C SER A 36 -25.95 -18.85 12.25
N LEU A 37 -27.07 -18.69 11.57
CA LEU A 37 -28.42 -18.98 12.12
C LEU A 37 -28.80 -20.45 12.01
N HIS A 38 -28.29 -21.20 11.05
CA HIS A 38 -28.70 -22.56 10.78
C HIS A 38 -27.57 -23.57 11.07
N GLN A 39 -27.56 -24.13 12.27
CA GLN A 39 -26.56 -25.16 12.67
C GLN A 39 -26.80 -26.52 11.98
N ASN A 40 -27.98 -26.78 11.44
CA ASN A 40 -28.40 -28.05 10.80
C ASN A 40 -28.61 -27.88 9.27
N VAL A 41 -27.88 -27.03 8.61
CA VAL A 41 -27.90 -26.95 7.13
C VAL A 41 -27.20 -28.17 6.56
N ASP A 42 -27.77 -28.70 5.47
CA ASP A 42 -27.11 -29.72 4.65
C ASP A 42 -25.67 -29.30 4.29
N GLU A 43 -24.73 -30.25 4.39
CA GLU A 43 -23.29 -30.01 4.17
C GLU A 43 -23.02 -29.35 2.81
N GLU A 44 -23.79 -29.76 1.78
CA GLU A 44 -23.69 -29.20 0.44
C GLU A 44 -24.13 -27.74 0.37
N ILE A 45 -25.22 -27.39 1.05
CA ILE A 45 -25.72 -26.00 1.16
C ILE A 45 -24.73 -25.15 1.96
N ARG A 46 -24.19 -25.68 3.06
CA ARG A 46 -23.17 -25.02 3.87
C ARG A 46 -21.95 -24.71 3.03
N GLY A 47 -21.40 -25.68 2.29
CA GLY A 47 -20.28 -25.50 1.40
C GLY A 47 -20.54 -24.44 0.33
N GLY A 48 -21.75 -24.42 -0.25
CA GLY A 48 -22.15 -23.37 -1.20
C GLY A 48 -22.15 -21.95 -0.60
N LEU A 49 -22.71 -21.81 0.60
CA LEU A 49 -22.74 -20.52 1.32
C LEU A 49 -21.34 -20.04 1.72
N GLU A 50 -20.45 -20.94 2.13
CA GLU A 50 -19.06 -20.63 2.45
C GLU A 50 -18.28 -20.14 1.22
N VAL A 51 -18.49 -20.76 0.05
CA VAL A 51 -17.91 -20.32 -1.21
C VAL A 51 -18.43 -18.92 -1.59
N ILE A 52 -19.72 -18.66 -1.47
CA ILE A 52 -20.30 -17.35 -1.76
C ILE A 52 -19.73 -16.29 -0.83
N SER A 53 -19.67 -16.55 0.48
CA SER A 53 -19.11 -15.64 1.47
C SER A 53 -17.64 -15.35 1.21
N SER A 54 -16.81 -16.38 1.01
CA SER A 54 -15.37 -16.22 0.77
C SER A 54 -15.08 -15.48 -0.53
N THR A 55 -15.80 -15.80 -1.61
CA THR A 55 -15.68 -15.11 -2.90
C THR A 55 -16.11 -13.65 -2.79
N GLY A 56 -17.22 -13.38 -2.10
CA GLY A 56 -17.69 -12.03 -1.85
C GLY A 56 -16.68 -11.19 -1.05
N LYS A 57 -16.10 -11.74 0.02
CA LYS A 57 -15.04 -11.09 0.82
C LYS A 57 -13.79 -10.80 -0.02
N SER A 58 -13.39 -11.74 -0.87
CA SER A 58 -12.24 -11.56 -1.78
C SER A 58 -12.49 -10.44 -2.79
N LEU A 59 -13.71 -10.38 -3.35
CA LEU A 59 -14.09 -9.32 -4.28
C LEU A 59 -14.17 -7.95 -3.59
N ILE A 60 -14.71 -7.87 -2.37
CA ILE A 60 -14.72 -6.65 -1.55
C ILE A 60 -13.28 -6.17 -1.31
N ALA A 61 -12.39 -7.04 -0.87
CA ALA A 61 -10.98 -6.70 -0.62
C ALA A 61 -10.26 -6.22 -1.89
N PHE A 62 -10.53 -6.86 -3.04
CA PHE A 62 -10.02 -6.43 -4.33
C PHE A 62 -10.51 -5.02 -4.70
N VAL A 63 -11.82 -4.78 -4.58
CA VAL A 63 -12.43 -3.48 -4.89
C VAL A 63 -11.92 -2.38 -3.97
N GLU A 64 -11.74 -2.66 -2.68
CA GLU A 64 -11.15 -1.71 -1.73
C GLU A 64 -9.69 -1.37 -2.06
N SER A 65 -8.91 -2.36 -2.47
CA SER A 65 -7.54 -2.14 -2.93
C SER A 65 -7.50 -1.25 -4.17
N TYR A 66 -8.40 -1.49 -5.11
CA TYR A 66 -8.55 -0.67 -6.31
C TYR A 66 -9.00 0.75 -6.00
N ARG A 67 -9.93 0.92 -5.05
CA ARG A 67 -10.39 2.23 -4.59
C ARG A 67 -9.28 3.06 -3.95
N LYS A 68 -8.42 2.43 -3.15
CA LYS A 68 -7.24 3.12 -2.56
C LYS A 68 -6.31 3.66 -3.63
N PHE A 69 -6.18 2.95 -4.75
CA PHE A 69 -5.38 3.36 -5.89
C PHE A 69 -5.98 4.54 -6.67
N THR A 70 -7.32 4.58 -6.83
CA THR A 70 -8.00 5.61 -7.62
C THR A 70 -8.42 6.85 -6.81
N HIS A 71 -8.35 6.78 -5.48
CA HIS A 71 -8.77 7.87 -4.59
C HIS A 71 -7.57 8.51 -3.92
N ILE A 72 -6.88 9.39 -4.65
CA ILE A 72 -5.89 10.27 -4.06
C ILE A 72 -6.66 11.43 -3.41
N PRO A 73 -6.59 11.60 -2.07
CA PRO A 73 -7.23 12.74 -1.41
C PRO A 73 -6.57 14.04 -1.85
N THR A 74 -7.32 15.14 -1.77
CA THR A 74 -6.75 16.47 -2.01
C THR A 74 -5.61 16.71 -1.03
N PRO A 75 -4.37 16.96 -1.49
CA PRO A 75 -3.22 17.15 -0.61
C PRO A 75 -3.42 18.32 0.35
N GLN A 76 -3.00 18.15 1.58
CA GLN A 76 -2.95 19.20 2.61
C GLN A 76 -1.49 19.47 3.02
N PRO A 77 -0.74 20.21 2.21
CA PRO A 77 0.69 20.40 2.44
C PRO A 77 0.97 21.24 3.68
N SER A 78 1.98 20.85 4.43
CA SER A 78 2.54 21.55 5.57
C SER A 78 4.06 21.45 5.59
N LEU A 79 4.73 22.32 6.34
CA LEU A 79 6.17 22.23 6.53
C LEU A 79 6.49 21.21 7.61
N PHE A 80 7.43 20.31 7.33
CA PHE A 80 7.93 19.37 8.34
C PHE A 80 9.42 19.06 8.15
N TYR A 81 10.10 18.70 9.26
CA TYR A 81 11.49 18.28 9.26
C TYR A 81 11.61 16.82 8.80
N VAL A 82 12.40 16.60 7.76
CA VAL A 82 12.58 15.27 7.14
C VAL A 82 13.22 14.28 8.10
N ASN A 83 14.16 14.72 8.95
CA ASN A 83 14.82 13.85 9.91
C ASN A 83 13.82 13.26 10.94
N LYS A 84 12.98 14.11 11.55
CA LYS A 84 11.92 13.68 12.49
C LYS A 84 10.88 12.77 11.82
N PHE A 85 10.55 13.08 10.58
CA PHE A 85 9.67 12.28 9.74
C PHE A 85 10.25 10.87 9.51
N ALA A 86 11.52 10.77 9.09
CA ALA A 86 12.22 9.52 8.84
C ALA A 86 12.33 8.64 10.10
N GLU A 87 12.66 9.23 11.26
CA GLU A 87 12.70 8.52 12.54
C GLU A 87 11.34 7.93 12.93
N ARG A 88 10.25 8.71 12.74
CA ARG A 88 8.89 8.24 13.02
C ARG A 88 8.52 7.09 12.09
N LEU A 89 8.79 7.20 10.79
CA LEU A 89 8.52 6.13 9.82
C LEU A 89 9.30 4.85 10.11
N THR A 90 10.57 4.98 10.48
CA THR A 90 11.40 3.84 10.83
C THR A 90 10.85 3.10 12.06
N ARG A 91 10.36 3.83 13.07
CA ARG A 91 9.69 3.22 14.23
C ARG A 91 8.40 2.50 13.83
N LEU A 92 7.56 3.11 12.99
CA LEU A 92 6.34 2.49 12.49
C LEU A 92 6.64 1.23 11.67
N ALA A 93 7.61 1.31 10.77
CA ALA A 93 8.03 0.17 9.96
C ALA A 93 8.54 -1.00 10.82
N ARG A 94 9.32 -0.73 11.86
CA ARG A 94 9.81 -1.75 12.80
C ARG A 94 8.68 -2.38 13.62
N HIS A 95 7.68 -1.62 14.02
CA HIS A 95 6.58 -2.12 14.86
C HIS A 95 5.65 -3.11 14.11
N HIS A 96 5.53 -2.95 12.80
CA HIS A 96 4.74 -3.83 11.94
C HIS A 96 5.56 -4.95 11.29
N ASN A 97 6.83 -5.09 11.70
CA ASN A 97 7.77 -5.88 10.94
C ASN A 97 8.22 -7.13 11.68
N ASN A 98 7.96 -8.30 11.07
CA ASN A 98 8.43 -9.60 11.51
C ASN A 98 9.84 -9.95 10.95
N TYR A 99 10.64 -8.96 10.50
CA TYR A 99 11.97 -9.19 9.92
C TYR A 99 13.09 -8.71 10.87
N PRO A 100 13.47 -9.51 11.90
CA PRO A 100 14.49 -9.11 12.87
C PRO A 100 15.90 -9.01 12.27
N ASN A 101 16.08 -9.60 11.09
CA ASN A 101 17.32 -9.62 10.31
C ASN A 101 17.60 -8.33 9.52
N ILE A 102 16.66 -7.34 9.54
CA ILE A 102 16.79 -6.11 8.74
C ILE A 102 17.15 -4.91 9.60
N THR A 103 18.21 -4.22 9.23
CA THR A 103 18.62 -2.93 9.80
C THR A 103 18.15 -1.79 8.86
N ILE A 104 17.50 -0.77 9.43
CA ILE A 104 17.13 0.45 8.69
C ILE A 104 18.04 1.58 9.18
N ARG A 105 18.76 2.22 8.25
CA ARG A 105 19.58 3.41 8.50
C ARG A 105 18.92 4.64 7.90
N ILE A 106 19.08 5.78 8.56
CA ILE A 106 18.59 7.09 8.13
C ILE A 106 19.80 7.97 7.86
N ASP A 107 19.80 8.65 6.72
CA ASP A 107 20.83 9.59 6.27
C ASP A 107 20.12 10.81 5.65
N VAL A 108 20.07 11.91 6.40
CA VAL A 108 19.39 13.15 5.99
C VAL A 108 20.40 14.28 5.98
N GLU A 109 20.59 14.90 4.82
CA GLU A 109 21.55 15.98 4.64
C GLU A 109 20.92 17.16 3.86
N PRO A 110 20.88 18.39 4.43
CA PRO A 110 21.32 18.76 5.79
C PRO A 110 20.39 18.19 6.88
N GLU A 111 20.90 18.12 8.12
CA GLU A 111 20.13 17.53 9.24
C GLU A 111 18.82 18.28 9.53
N ASP A 112 18.79 19.58 9.26
CA ASP A 112 17.63 20.48 9.40
C ASP A 112 16.77 20.57 8.14
N LEU A 113 16.91 19.61 7.20
CA LEU A 113 16.15 19.58 5.96
C LEU A 113 14.64 19.65 6.20
N ILE A 114 14.00 20.63 5.55
CA ILE A 114 12.55 20.86 5.63
C ILE A 114 11.93 20.64 4.25
N VAL A 115 10.72 20.05 4.24
CA VAL A 115 9.92 19.89 3.03
C VAL A 115 8.53 20.47 3.24
N TYR A 116 7.95 21.03 2.16
CA TYR A 116 6.56 21.47 2.11
C TYR A 116 5.75 20.47 1.29
N ALA A 117 5.06 19.56 1.96
CA ALA A 117 4.27 18.52 1.32
C ALA A 117 3.15 18.02 2.27
N ASP A 118 2.24 17.19 1.74
CA ASP A 118 1.29 16.46 2.60
C ASP A 118 2.01 15.29 3.28
N GLU A 119 2.27 15.45 4.57
CA GLU A 119 3.02 14.49 5.38
C GLU A 119 2.37 13.10 5.40
N ASN A 120 1.02 13.01 5.33
CA ASN A 120 0.31 11.75 5.33
C ASN A 120 0.47 11.00 4.00
N LEU A 121 0.39 11.73 2.88
CA LEU A 121 0.61 11.13 1.56
C LEU A 121 2.06 10.66 1.38
N ILE A 122 3.02 11.48 1.77
CA ILE A 122 4.44 11.08 1.75
C ILE A 122 4.68 9.89 2.68
N THR A 123 4.05 9.86 3.86
CA THR A 123 4.09 8.71 4.78
C THR A 123 3.64 7.42 4.08
N GLN A 124 2.52 7.44 3.35
CA GLN A 124 2.03 6.26 2.64
C GLN A 124 3.02 5.79 1.56
N VAL A 125 3.58 6.72 0.78
CA VAL A 125 4.57 6.39 -0.25
C VAL A 125 5.80 5.73 0.38
N VAL A 126 6.39 6.36 1.38
CA VAL A 126 7.63 5.86 1.99
C VAL A 126 7.41 4.55 2.74
N LEU A 127 6.29 4.38 3.45
CA LEU A 127 5.95 3.09 4.08
C LEU A 127 5.77 1.97 3.05
N ASN A 128 5.20 2.24 1.89
CA ASN A 128 5.11 1.27 0.81
C ASN A 128 6.49 0.88 0.28
N LEU A 129 7.39 1.85 0.07
CA LEU A 129 8.76 1.58 -0.36
C LEU A 129 9.54 0.77 0.69
N LEU A 130 9.43 1.12 1.96
CA LEU A 130 10.04 0.37 3.07
C LEU A 130 9.50 -1.06 3.12
N LYS A 131 8.19 -1.25 3.00
CA LYS A 131 7.56 -2.57 2.97
C LYS A 131 8.06 -3.42 1.81
N ASN A 132 8.13 -2.84 0.60
CA ASN A 132 8.65 -3.53 -0.58
C ASN A 132 10.13 -3.91 -0.39
N ALA A 133 10.95 -3.02 0.15
CA ALA A 133 12.34 -3.28 0.47
C ALA A 133 12.51 -4.44 1.47
N MET A 134 11.67 -4.48 2.53
CA MET A 134 11.68 -5.57 3.50
C MET A 134 11.25 -6.90 2.89
N GLN A 135 10.21 -6.90 2.05
CA GLN A 135 9.74 -8.09 1.35
C GLN A 135 10.78 -8.63 0.37
N ALA A 136 11.50 -7.74 -0.33
CA ALA A 136 12.56 -8.13 -1.25
C ALA A 136 13.74 -8.78 -0.51
N ILE A 137 14.13 -8.27 0.66
CA ILE A 137 15.18 -8.88 1.49
C ILE A 137 14.72 -10.22 2.05
N GLY A 138 13.47 -10.30 2.53
CA GLY A 138 12.91 -11.52 3.11
C GLY A 138 13.53 -11.92 4.46
N HIS A 139 13.25 -13.14 4.90
CA HIS A 139 13.74 -13.68 6.19
C HIS A 139 15.08 -14.41 6.07
N GLU A 140 15.44 -14.85 4.88
CA GLU A 140 16.59 -15.73 4.66
C GLU A 140 17.93 -14.96 4.61
N GLN A 141 17.88 -13.66 4.31
CA GLN A 141 19.07 -12.82 4.22
C GLN A 141 19.48 -12.32 5.62
N GLU A 142 20.58 -12.86 6.19
CA GLU A 142 21.03 -12.57 7.56
C GLU A 142 21.39 -11.09 7.83
N ASN A 143 21.84 -10.35 6.82
CA ASN A 143 22.31 -8.97 6.95
C ASN A 143 21.49 -8.01 6.07
N GLY A 144 20.17 -8.02 6.23
CA GLY A 144 19.29 -7.12 5.55
C GLY A 144 19.58 -5.66 5.91
N LEU A 145 19.76 -4.81 4.91
CA LEU A 145 20.00 -3.38 5.07
C LEU A 145 19.06 -2.58 4.20
N ILE A 146 18.35 -1.64 4.81
CA ILE A 146 17.59 -0.61 4.13
C ILE A 146 18.20 0.74 4.50
N LEU A 147 18.44 1.59 3.50
CA LEU A 147 18.95 2.94 3.67
C LEU A 147 17.86 3.91 3.19
N PHE A 148 17.38 4.74 4.11
CA PHE A 148 16.57 5.91 3.80
C PHE A 148 17.48 7.12 3.70
N LYS A 149 17.57 7.74 2.51
CA LYS A 149 18.29 8.99 2.29
C LYS A 149 17.34 10.13 1.98
N ALA A 150 17.71 11.32 2.44
CA ALA A 150 17.04 12.54 2.03
C ALA A 150 18.06 13.67 1.84
N TYR A 151 17.96 14.38 0.72
CA TYR A 151 18.88 15.45 0.36
C TYR A 151 18.22 16.41 -0.65
N CYS A 152 18.86 17.58 -0.85
CA CYS A 152 18.47 18.46 -1.94
C CYS A 152 19.31 18.17 -3.18
N ASP A 153 18.68 18.13 -4.32
CA ASP A 153 19.37 18.10 -5.61
C ASP A 153 19.88 19.50 -6.01
N PRO A 154 20.68 19.63 -7.09
CA PRO A 154 21.16 20.93 -7.56
C PRO A 154 20.06 21.93 -7.97
N ASN A 155 18.84 21.48 -8.17
CA ASN A 155 17.68 22.31 -8.50
C ASN A 155 16.84 22.67 -7.26
N GLU A 156 17.36 22.43 -6.06
CA GLU A 156 16.68 22.64 -4.77
C GLU A 156 15.45 21.72 -4.54
N ALA A 157 15.31 20.65 -5.33
CA ALA A 157 14.27 19.67 -5.08
C ALA A 157 14.70 18.71 -3.95
N VAL A 158 13.79 18.46 -3.01
CA VAL A 158 14.01 17.47 -1.95
C VAL A 158 13.80 16.07 -2.50
N ILE A 159 14.86 15.26 -2.46
CA ILE A 159 14.87 13.86 -2.88
C ILE A 159 14.74 12.96 -1.65
N LEU A 160 13.78 12.04 -1.68
CA LEU A 160 13.65 10.96 -0.69
C LEU A 160 13.96 9.64 -1.41
N GLU A 161 14.97 8.94 -0.94
CA GLU A 161 15.46 7.70 -1.55
C GLU A 161 15.40 6.55 -0.56
N VAL A 162 14.89 5.39 -1.00
CA VAL A 162 14.89 4.14 -0.23
C VAL A 162 15.66 3.10 -1.03
N THR A 163 16.79 2.68 -0.48
CA THR A 163 17.66 1.65 -1.10
C THR A 163 17.70 0.42 -0.20
N ASN A 164 17.76 -0.76 -0.78
CA ASN A 164 17.93 -2.01 -0.05
C ASN A 164 19.01 -2.90 -0.69
N ASN A 165 19.53 -3.83 0.09
CA ASN A 165 20.52 -4.82 -0.38
C ASN A 165 19.91 -6.19 -0.73
N GLY A 166 18.59 -6.26 -0.92
CA GLY A 166 17.89 -7.43 -1.44
C GLY A 166 18.12 -7.65 -2.94
N PRO A 167 17.45 -8.65 -3.54
CA PRO A 167 17.54 -8.92 -4.97
C PRO A 167 17.18 -7.69 -5.81
N ILE A 168 17.87 -7.57 -6.94
CA ILE A 168 17.59 -6.52 -7.93
C ILE A 168 16.31 -6.90 -8.68
N ILE A 169 15.43 -5.93 -8.91
CA ILE A 169 14.25 -6.10 -9.76
C ILE A 169 14.73 -6.39 -11.20
N PRO A 170 14.32 -7.51 -11.80
CA PRO A 170 14.66 -7.79 -13.19
C PRO A 170 14.21 -6.66 -14.12
N PRO A 171 14.99 -6.32 -15.17
CA PRO A 171 14.63 -5.25 -16.10
C PRO A 171 13.24 -5.42 -16.71
N GLU A 172 12.82 -6.65 -16.97
CA GLU A 172 11.50 -7.00 -17.52
C GLU A 172 10.36 -6.65 -16.55
N GLU A 173 10.59 -6.79 -15.24
CA GLU A 173 9.63 -6.42 -14.20
C GLU A 173 9.65 -4.92 -13.90
N ALA A 174 10.84 -4.28 -14.02
CA ALA A 174 11.02 -2.87 -13.71
C ALA A 174 10.15 -1.93 -14.58
N GLU A 175 9.83 -2.34 -15.81
CA GLU A 175 8.93 -1.60 -16.70
C GLU A 175 7.46 -1.62 -16.20
N HIS A 176 7.13 -2.58 -15.36
CA HIS A 176 5.76 -2.84 -14.89
C HIS A 176 5.49 -2.53 -13.42
N ILE A 177 6.52 -2.14 -12.64
CA ILE A 177 6.37 -1.88 -11.19
C ILE A 177 5.35 -0.79 -10.83
N PHE A 178 4.99 0.08 -11.78
CA PHE A 178 3.96 1.10 -11.61
C PHE A 178 2.64 0.73 -12.29
N VAL A 179 2.57 -0.45 -12.90
CA VAL A 179 1.31 -0.95 -13.49
C VAL A 179 0.49 -1.58 -12.37
N PRO A 180 -0.77 -1.13 -12.18
CA PRO A 180 -1.64 -1.72 -11.17
C PRO A 180 -1.85 -3.22 -11.41
N PHE A 181 -1.79 -4.00 -10.32
CA PHE A 181 -2.05 -5.45 -10.34
C PHE A 181 -1.04 -6.31 -11.14
N PHE A 182 0.11 -5.75 -11.43
CA PHE A 182 1.23 -6.52 -11.97
C PHE A 182 1.97 -7.27 -10.85
#